data_e59dd35ea8972754eeeb63eead4a551c
#
_entry.id   e59dd35ea8972754eeeb63eead4a551c
#
_cell.length_a   1.000
_cell.length_b   1.000
_cell.length_c   1.000
_cell.angle_alpha   90.00
_cell.angle_beta   90.00
_cell.angle_gamma   90.00
#
_symmetry.space_group_name_H-M   'P 1'
#
loop_
_entity.id
_entity.type
_entity.pdbx_description
1 polymer ?
#
loop_
_entity_poly.entity_id
_entity_poly.type
_entity_poly.pdbx_seq_one_letter_code
_entity_poly.pdbx_strand_id
1 'polypeptide(L)' 'MIYATHKIAAASIYDVYEEYKEWINAINQGSISKVTIVSTNLVQNDSCCCMIITYSYE' A
#
# COMPACT_ATOMS: atom_id res chain seq x y z
N MET A 1 -14.63 -6.53 10.95
CA MET A 1 -13.36 -6.41 10.20
C MET A 1 -13.65 -6.30 8.73
N ILE A 2 -13.10 -5.30 8.08
CA ILE A 2 -13.35 -5.04 6.67
C ILE A 2 -12.03 -5.17 5.91
N TYR A 3 -12.06 -5.87 4.80
CA TYR A 3 -10.89 -6.03 3.94
C TYR A 3 -11.00 -5.10 2.74
N ALA A 4 -9.87 -4.53 2.36
CA ALA A 4 -9.80 -3.64 1.21
C ALA A 4 -8.45 -3.79 0.54
N THR A 5 -8.34 -3.26 -0.66
CA THR A 5 -7.08 -3.26 -1.40
C THR A 5 -6.70 -1.85 -1.79
N HIS A 6 -5.40 -1.60 -1.85
CA HIS A 6 -4.85 -0.33 -2.32
C HIS A 6 -3.75 -0.63 -3.31
N LYS A 7 -3.75 0.08 -4.42
CA LYS A 7 -2.77 -0.12 -5.48
C LYS A 7 -1.86 1.10 -5.59
N ILE A 8 -0.56 0.83 -5.62
CA ILE A 8 0.45 1.86 -5.84
C ILE A 8 1.20 1.50 -7.12
N ALA A 9 1.36 2.46 -8.03
CA ALA A 9 2.10 2.26 -9.26
C ALA A 9 3.07 3.40 -9.46
N ALA A 10 4.30 3.07 -9.84
CA ALA A 10 5.34 4.05 -10.05
C ALA A 10 6.37 3.51 -11.05
N ALA A 11 7.28 4.38 -11.48
CA ALA A 11 8.29 4.02 -12.46
C ALA A 11 9.39 3.13 -11.89
N SER A 12 9.62 3.18 -10.58
CA SER A 12 10.67 2.39 -9.95
C SER A 12 10.19 1.84 -8.62
N ILE A 13 10.88 0.80 -8.16
CA ILE A 13 10.57 0.19 -6.88
C ILE A 13 10.80 1.14 -5.71
N TYR A 14 11.77 2.05 -5.84
CA TYR A 14 12.05 3.04 -4.80
C TYR A 14 10.87 4.00 -4.63
N ASP A 15 10.30 4.43 -5.74
CA ASP A 15 9.13 5.31 -5.72
C ASP A 15 7.92 4.60 -5.14
N VAL A 16 7.74 3.31 -5.45
CA VAL A 16 6.67 2.52 -4.88
C VAL A 16 6.80 2.45 -3.35
N TYR A 17 8.00 2.20 -2.85
CA TYR A 17 8.22 2.15 -1.41
C TYR A 17 7.99 3.49 -0.73
N GLU A 18 8.39 4.58 -1.38
CA GLU A 18 8.15 5.92 -0.83
C GLU A 18 6.66 6.21 -0.70
N GLU A 19 5.90 5.91 -1.75
CA GLU A 19 4.45 6.09 -1.71
C GLU A 19 3.80 5.17 -0.68
N TYR A 20 4.29 3.95 -0.56
CA TYR A 20 3.78 3.01 0.43
C TYR A 20 3.97 3.56 1.85
N LYS A 21 5.16 4.06 2.16
CA LYS A 21 5.44 4.65 3.47
C LYS A 21 4.54 5.84 3.76
N GLU A 22 4.36 6.72 2.79
CA GLU A 22 3.49 7.88 2.94
C GLU A 22 2.05 7.47 3.17
N TRP A 23 1.59 6.47 2.43
CA TRP A 23 0.23 5.95 2.57
C TRP A 23 0.01 5.36 3.97
N ILE A 24 0.94 4.55 4.44
CA ILE A 24 0.86 3.95 5.77
C ILE A 24 0.84 5.03 6.84
N ASN A 25 1.71 6.04 6.73
CA ASN A 25 1.76 7.13 7.69
C ASN A 25 0.46 7.93 7.71
N ALA A 26 -0.08 8.22 6.53
CA ALA A 26 -1.33 8.97 6.41
C ALA A 26 -2.49 8.22 7.07
N ILE A 27 -2.57 6.92 6.85
CA ILE A 27 -3.62 6.10 7.45
C ILE A 27 -3.48 6.08 8.97
N ASN A 28 -2.27 5.87 9.46
CA ASN A 28 -2.04 5.76 10.91
C ASN A 28 -2.25 7.07 11.63
N GLN A 29 -1.99 8.19 10.97
CA GLN A 29 -2.17 9.52 11.58
C GLN A 29 -3.62 10.00 11.52
N GLY A 30 -4.32 9.70 10.43
CA GLY A 30 -5.66 10.21 10.21
C GLY A 30 -6.79 9.27 10.54
N SER A 31 -6.48 8.01 10.76
CA SER A 31 -7.50 6.99 10.95
C SER A 31 -7.81 6.79 12.42
N ILE A 32 -9.09 6.66 12.71
CA ILE A 32 -9.56 6.27 14.05
C ILE A 32 -9.46 4.75 14.24
N SER A 33 -9.36 4.01 13.17
CA SER A 33 -9.31 2.56 13.20
C SER A 33 -7.90 2.07 12.92
N LYS A 34 -7.52 0.99 13.56
CA LYS A 34 -6.24 0.35 13.26
C LYS A 34 -6.33 -0.35 11.91
N VAL A 35 -5.30 -0.12 11.10
CA VAL A 35 -5.15 -0.80 9.82
C VAL A 35 -4.10 -1.89 9.99
N THR A 36 -4.44 -3.09 9.56
CA THR A 36 -3.53 -4.23 9.58
C THR A 36 -3.22 -4.64 8.15
N ILE A 37 -1.93 -4.70 7.82
CA ILE A 37 -1.51 -5.17 6.49
C ILE A 37 -1.60 -6.69 6.48
N VAL A 38 -2.44 -7.22 5.61
CA VAL A 38 -2.63 -8.65 5.47
C VAL A 38 -1.60 -9.24 4.53
N SER A 39 -1.43 -8.60 3.37
CA SER A 39 -0.43 -9.06 2.40
C SER A 39 -0.07 -7.93 1.46
N THR A 40 1.10 -8.04 0.86
CA THR A 40 1.53 -7.16 -0.21
C THR A 40 1.97 -8.00 -1.39
N ASN A 41 1.70 -7.52 -2.59
CA ASN A 41 2.07 -8.21 -3.81
C ASN A 41 2.73 -7.21 -4.75
N LEU A 42 3.99 -7.45 -5.08
CA LEU A 42 4.75 -6.55 -5.94
C LEU A 42 4.85 -7.16 -7.32
N VAL A 43 4.43 -6.40 -8.33
CA VAL A 43 4.53 -6.78 -9.73
C VAL A 43 5.43 -5.78 -10.44
N GLN A 44 6.43 -6.28 -11.13
CA GLN A 44 7.39 -5.44 -11.83
C GLN A 44 7.35 -5.74 -13.33
N ASN A 45 7.16 -4.70 -14.13
CA ASN A 45 7.21 -4.74 -15.58
C ASN A 45 8.47 -4.03 -16.09
N ASP A 46 8.65 -4.05 -17.42
CA ASP A 46 9.76 -3.34 -18.05
C ASP A 46 9.69 -1.83 -17.86
N SER A 47 8.48 -1.29 -17.71
CA SER A 47 8.27 0.15 -17.68
C SER A 47 7.74 0.68 -16.36
N CYS A 48 7.28 -0.19 -15.45
CA CYS A 48 6.72 0.29 -14.19
C CYS A 48 6.70 -0.82 -13.13
N CYS A 49 6.52 -0.38 -11.87
CA CYS A 49 6.33 -1.28 -10.74
C CYS A 49 4.96 -1.00 -10.13
N CYS A 50 4.27 -2.06 -9.72
CA CYS A 50 3.00 -1.95 -9.03
C CYS A 50 3.05 -2.73 -7.73
N MET A 51 2.44 -2.18 -6.69
CA MET A 51 2.26 -2.90 -5.43
C MET A 51 0.77 -2.94 -5.10
N ILE A 52 0.26 -4.12 -4.84
CA ILE A 52 -1.12 -4.29 -4.41
C ILE A 52 -1.09 -4.69 -2.94
N ILE A 53 -1.72 -3.88 -2.12
CA ILE A 53 -1.72 -4.06 -0.67
C ILE A 53 -3.12 -4.50 -0.25
N THR A 54 -3.20 -5.65 0.40
CA THR A 54 -4.45 -6.09 1.01
C THR A 54 -4.36 -5.79 2.49
N TYR A 55 -5.34 -5.07 3.00
CA TYR A 55 -5.34 -4.65 4.39
C TYR A 55 -6.72 -4.84 4.99
N SER A 56 -6.76 -4.85 6.32
CA SER A 56 -8.02 -4.92 7.05
C SER A 56 -8.12 -3.76 8.03
N TYR A 57 -9.34 -3.36 8.33
CA TYR A 57 -9.61 -2.33 9.32
C TYR A 57 -10.96 -2.59 9.99
N GLU A 58 -11.17 -1.93 11.10
CA GLU A 58 -12.42 -2.06 11.86
C GLU A 58 -13.33 -0.86 11.73
#